data_a332d38e2059fa110eac565e0f08dec1
#
_entry.id   a332d38e2059fa110eac565e0f08dec1
#
_cell.length_a   1.000
_cell.length_b   1.000
_cell.length_c   1.000
_cell.angle_alpha   90.00
_cell.angle_beta   90.00
_cell.angle_gamma   90.00
#
_symmetry.space_group_name_H-M   'P 1'
#
loop_
_entity.id
_entity.type
_entity.pdbx_description
1 polymer ?
#
loop_
_entity_poly.entity_id
_entity_poly.type
_entity_poly.pdbx_seq_one_letter_code
_entity_poly.pdbx_strand_id
1 'polypeptide(L)'
;VAMARLVFSGLFDRLPDIKIITHHMGGMIPYLEGRVGYGWDQLGTRTTDEDYAALRRSLKKRPVDYFRCFYADTALFGALAGTKCGLDFFGVDHVVFSSDTPFEPEAGLYCRETIRVIESLDLTVDEKDRIYQQNAERLLKIGATSTP
;
A
#
# COMPACT_ATOMS: atom_id res chain seq x y z
N VAL A 1 -4.17 -11.00 4.65
CA VAL A 1 -4.11 -12.31 3.94
C VAL A 1 -3.91 -12.09 2.43
N ALA A 2 -4.72 -11.28 1.72
CA ALA A 2 -4.65 -11.12 0.26
C ALA A 2 -3.27 -10.70 -0.24
N MET A 3 -2.70 -9.61 0.29
CA MET A 3 -1.36 -9.14 -0.09
C MET A 3 -0.30 -10.24 0.06
N ALA A 4 -0.31 -10.99 1.18
CA ALA A 4 0.63 -12.09 1.40
C ALA A 4 0.50 -13.17 0.33
N ARG A 5 -0.72 -13.56 -0.03
CA ARG A 5 -0.94 -14.53 -1.11
C ARG A 5 -0.38 -14.05 -2.46
N LEU A 6 -0.55 -12.78 -2.79
CA LEU A 6 0.00 -12.19 -4.01
C LEU A 6 1.53 -12.19 -4.00
N VAL A 7 2.15 -11.77 -2.89
CA VAL A 7 3.61 -11.78 -2.75
C VAL A 7 4.16 -13.20 -2.89
N PHE A 8 3.67 -14.14 -2.07
CA PHE A 8 4.20 -15.50 -2.04
C PHE A 8 3.80 -16.36 -3.24
N SER A 9 2.86 -15.89 -4.08
CA SER A 9 2.61 -16.53 -5.39
C SER A 9 3.69 -16.26 -6.41
N GLY A 10 4.65 -15.37 -6.14
CA GLY A 10 5.66 -14.92 -7.10
C GLY A 10 5.10 -14.02 -8.21
N LEU A 11 3.92 -13.40 -7.99
CA LEU A 11 3.26 -12.57 -9.00
C LEU A 11 4.15 -11.42 -9.49
N PHE A 12 4.76 -10.70 -8.57
CA PHE A 12 5.63 -9.55 -8.89
C PHE A 12 6.92 -9.95 -9.62
N ASP A 13 7.40 -11.18 -9.44
CA ASP A 13 8.56 -11.70 -10.18
C ASP A 13 8.21 -12.06 -11.62
N ARG A 14 6.96 -12.50 -11.85
CA ARG A 14 6.44 -12.82 -13.20
C ARG A 14 5.95 -11.59 -13.94
N LEU A 15 5.37 -10.64 -13.22
CA LEU A 15 4.78 -9.41 -13.76
C LEU A 15 5.35 -8.20 -13.02
N PRO A 16 6.62 -7.81 -13.28
CA PRO A 16 7.30 -6.77 -12.51
C PRO A 16 6.67 -5.38 -12.63
N ASP A 17 5.94 -5.13 -13.70
CA ASP A 17 5.29 -3.83 -13.97
C ASP A 17 3.85 -3.75 -13.46
N ILE A 18 3.33 -4.84 -12.86
CA ILE A 18 1.96 -4.84 -12.33
C ILE A 18 1.83 -3.82 -11.21
N LYS A 19 0.74 -3.05 -11.24
CA LYS A 19 0.38 -2.09 -10.21
C LYS A 19 -0.86 -2.60 -9.49
N ILE A 20 -0.79 -2.68 -8.18
CA ILE A 20 -1.89 -3.16 -7.33
C ILE A 20 -2.08 -2.14 -6.22
N ILE A 21 -3.30 -1.59 -6.13
CA ILE A 21 -3.71 -0.74 -5.03
C ILE A 21 -4.32 -1.63 -3.96
N THR A 22 -3.82 -1.53 -2.73
CA THR A 22 -4.42 -2.19 -1.56
C THR A 22 -5.31 -1.21 -0.80
N HIS A 23 -6.45 -1.68 -0.31
CA HIS A 23 -7.38 -0.86 0.46
C HIS A 23 -6.88 -0.58 1.88
N HIS A 24 -7.39 0.53 2.45
CA HIS A 24 -7.23 0.89 3.87
C HIS A 24 -5.76 0.90 4.31
N MET A 25 -4.93 1.62 3.58
CA MET A 25 -3.48 1.72 3.83
C MET A 25 -2.79 0.35 4.01
N GLY A 26 -3.23 -0.68 3.28
CA GLY A 26 -2.66 -2.03 3.41
C GLY A 26 -3.07 -2.77 4.68
N GLY A 27 -4.02 -2.23 5.44
CA GLY A 27 -4.54 -2.82 6.66
C GLY A 27 -3.45 -3.01 7.72
N MET A 28 -3.26 -4.24 8.17
CA MET A 28 -2.28 -4.56 9.24
C MET A 28 -0.82 -4.65 8.76
N ILE A 29 -0.54 -4.58 7.45
CA ILE A 29 0.82 -4.80 6.92
C ILE A 29 1.80 -3.73 7.41
N PRO A 30 1.51 -2.42 7.31
CA PRO A 30 2.41 -1.40 7.84
C PRO A 30 2.65 -1.53 9.34
N TYR A 31 1.60 -1.72 10.13
CA TYR A 31 1.69 -1.88 11.58
C TYR A 31 2.55 -3.09 11.98
N LEU A 32 2.52 -4.15 11.20
CA LEU A 32 3.28 -5.39 11.43
C LEU A 32 4.59 -5.44 10.61
N GLU A 33 5.15 -4.29 10.22
CA GLU A 33 6.35 -4.21 9.36
C GLU A 33 7.48 -5.13 9.81
N GLY A 34 7.80 -5.16 11.10
CA GLY A 34 8.82 -6.05 11.65
C GLY A 34 8.52 -7.54 11.43
N ARG A 35 7.23 -7.93 11.46
CA ARG A 35 6.84 -9.32 11.19
C ARG A 35 6.88 -9.65 9.70
N VAL A 36 6.44 -8.71 8.87
CA VAL A 36 6.48 -8.81 7.41
C VAL A 36 7.93 -8.77 6.88
N GLY A 37 8.80 -8.02 7.56
CA GLY A 37 10.23 -7.95 7.28
C GLY A 37 10.99 -9.12 7.89
N TYR A 38 11.58 -8.90 9.05
CA TYR A 38 12.46 -9.90 9.71
C TYR A 38 11.76 -11.23 10.01
N GLY A 39 10.45 -11.21 10.31
CA GLY A 39 9.70 -12.44 10.58
C GLY A 39 9.62 -13.35 9.35
N TRP A 40 9.35 -12.79 8.19
CA TRP A 40 9.23 -13.59 6.96
C TRP A 40 10.57 -13.82 6.23
N ASP A 41 11.62 -13.10 6.57
CA ASP A 41 12.98 -13.48 6.14
C ASP A 41 13.37 -14.86 6.69
N GLN A 42 12.78 -15.27 7.83
CA GLN A 42 12.99 -16.55 8.49
C GLN A 42 11.90 -17.60 8.17
N LEU A 43 11.12 -17.38 7.10
CA LEU A 43 10.05 -18.31 6.72
C LEU A 43 10.62 -19.72 6.46
N GLY A 44 10.01 -20.73 7.10
CA GLY A 44 10.45 -22.12 7.02
C GLY A 44 11.45 -22.55 8.09
N THR A 45 11.89 -21.66 9.00
CA THR A 45 12.81 -22.06 10.08
C THR A 45 12.11 -22.60 11.32
N ARG A 46 10.80 -22.40 11.46
CA ARG A 46 10.03 -22.71 12.69
C ARG A 46 8.89 -23.68 12.49
N THR A 47 8.50 -23.97 11.25
CA THR A 47 7.39 -24.85 10.90
C THR A 47 7.83 -25.86 9.85
N THR A 48 7.35 -27.10 9.94
CA THR A 48 7.73 -28.21 9.07
C THR A 48 6.55 -28.83 8.33
N ASP A 49 5.35 -28.27 8.50
CA ASP A 49 4.11 -28.72 7.89
C ASP A 49 4.06 -28.50 6.36
N GLU A 50 4.81 -27.49 5.88
CA GLU A 50 4.99 -27.20 4.46
C GLU A 50 6.43 -26.75 4.20
N ASP A 51 6.93 -26.85 2.95
CA ASP A 51 8.26 -26.36 2.59
C ASP A 51 8.28 -24.84 2.37
N TYR A 52 8.04 -24.10 3.45
CA TYR A 52 8.11 -22.65 3.46
C TYR A 52 9.51 -22.10 3.14
N ALA A 53 10.55 -22.89 3.40
CA ALA A 53 11.92 -22.53 3.06
C ALA A 53 12.12 -22.51 1.53
N ALA A 54 11.55 -23.47 0.81
CA ALA A 54 11.55 -23.46 -0.65
C ALA A 54 10.75 -22.28 -1.19
N LEU A 55 9.57 -22.00 -0.62
CA LEU A 55 8.77 -20.85 -0.98
C LEU A 55 9.55 -19.53 -0.80
N ARG A 56 10.25 -19.36 0.32
CA ARG A 56 11.09 -18.18 0.56
C ARG A 56 12.21 -18.07 -0.49
N ARG A 57 12.87 -19.18 -0.80
CA ARG A 57 13.96 -19.22 -1.81
C ARG A 57 13.47 -18.96 -3.24
N SER A 58 12.21 -19.22 -3.54
CA SER A 58 11.64 -18.96 -4.87
C SER A 58 11.45 -17.47 -5.19
N LEU A 59 11.44 -16.62 -4.17
CA LEU A 59 11.30 -15.17 -4.32
C LEU A 59 12.67 -14.53 -4.60
N LYS A 60 12.73 -13.63 -5.59
CA LYS A 60 13.96 -12.91 -5.98
C LYS A 60 14.37 -11.83 -5.00
N LYS A 61 13.42 -11.28 -4.22
CA LYS A 61 13.62 -10.21 -3.23
C LYS A 61 13.20 -10.68 -1.85
N ARG A 62 13.47 -9.87 -0.84
CA ARG A 62 12.90 -10.08 0.50
C ARG A 62 11.36 -9.90 0.44
N PRO A 63 10.58 -10.64 1.23
CA PRO A 63 9.12 -10.47 1.24
C PRO A 63 8.67 -9.03 1.45
N VAL A 64 9.29 -8.29 2.38
CA VAL A 64 8.93 -6.90 2.68
C VAL A 64 9.09 -5.97 1.48
N ASP A 65 10.07 -6.21 0.60
CA ASP A 65 10.30 -5.37 -0.57
C ASP A 65 9.15 -5.49 -1.58
N TYR A 66 8.51 -6.67 -1.67
CA TYR A 66 7.32 -6.83 -2.50
C TYR A 66 6.09 -6.14 -1.89
N PHE A 67 5.96 -6.14 -0.56
CA PHE A 67 4.86 -5.42 0.09
C PHE A 67 4.95 -3.93 -0.15
N ARG A 68 6.15 -3.37 -0.23
CA ARG A 68 6.37 -1.96 -0.58
C ARG A 68 6.15 -1.63 -2.06
N CYS A 69 6.01 -2.64 -2.94
CA CYS A 69 5.63 -2.42 -4.34
C CYS A 69 4.13 -2.14 -4.53
N PHE A 70 3.30 -2.41 -3.52
CA PHE A 70 1.88 -2.05 -3.58
C PHE A 70 1.72 -0.54 -3.50
N TYR A 71 0.64 -0.06 -4.11
CA TYR A 71 0.06 1.23 -3.80
C TYR A 71 -0.99 1.05 -2.71
N ALA A 72 -1.23 2.08 -1.92
CA ALA A 72 -2.22 2.05 -0.84
C ALA A 72 -3.19 3.23 -0.98
N ASP A 73 -4.44 3.05 -0.59
CA ASP A 73 -5.40 4.15 -0.53
C ASP A 73 -5.50 4.76 0.87
N THR A 74 -6.04 5.98 0.95
CA THR A 74 -6.23 6.72 2.21
C THR A 74 -7.55 6.43 2.93
N ALA A 75 -8.30 5.42 2.49
CA ALA A 75 -9.66 5.13 3.00
C ALA A 75 -9.66 4.55 4.43
N LEU A 76 -9.33 5.38 5.41
CA LEU A 76 -9.27 5.04 6.84
C LEU A 76 -10.24 5.89 7.68
N PHE A 77 -11.23 6.54 7.05
CA PHE A 77 -12.25 7.34 7.72
C PHE A 77 -11.68 8.41 8.68
N GLY A 78 -10.53 8.99 8.33
CA GLY A 78 -9.86 10.00 9.13
C GLY A 78 -9.00 9.46 10.29
N ALA A 79 -8.56 8.23 10.25
CA ALA A 79 -7.66 7.65 11.26
C ALA A 79 -6.22 8.15 11.09
N LEU A 80 -5.82 9.19 11.82
CA LEU A 80 -4.50 9.82 11.74
C LEU A 80 -3.34 8.84 11.96
N ALA A 81 -3.43 8.01 12.99
CA ALA A 81 -2.35 7.06 13.32
C ALA A 81 -2.14 6.01 12.22
N GLY A 82 -3.24 5.48 11.66
CA GLY A 82 -3.18 4.54 10.55
C GLY A 82 -2.61 5.17 9.28
N THR A 83 -3.00 6.41 8.98
CA THR A 83 -2.49 7.15 7.82
C THR A 83 -1.00 7.40 7.94
N LYS A 84 -0.50 7.84 9.10
CA LYS A 84 0.95 8.00 9.35
C LYS A 84 1.71 6.69 9.17
N CYS A 85 1.23 5.62 9.80
CA CYS A 85 1.85 4.30 9.71
C CYS A 85 1.94 3.81 8.26
N GLY A 86 0.87 4.01 7.47
CA GLY A 86 0.86 3.63 6.06
C GLY A 86 1.80 4.47 5.21
N LEU A 87 1.83 5.78 5.42
CA LEU A 87 2.77 6.68 4.72
C LEU A 87 4.23 6.35 5.01
N ASP A 88 4.57 6.03 6.26
CA ASP A 88 5.93 5.60 6.65
C ASP A 88 6.32 4.29 5.94
N PHE A 89 5.38 3.38 5.76
CA PHE A 89 5.64 2.08 5.15
C PHE A 89 5.72 2.13 3.62
N PHE A 90 4.73 2.75 2.96
CA PHE A 90 4.61 2.76 1.49
C PHE A 90 5.36 3.92 0.84
N GLY A 91 5.54 5.03 1.57
CA GLY A 91 6.01 6.31 1.03
C GLY A 91 4.93 7.07 0.28
N VAL A 92 5.09 8.40 0.23
CA VAL A 92 4.11 9.32 -0.39
C VAL A 92 3.79 8.95 -1.84
N ASP A 93 4.80 8.50 -2.61
CA ASP A 93 4.65 8.19 -4.03
C ASP A 93 3.79 6.95 -4.33
N HIS A 94 3.51 6.15 -3.31
CA HIS A 94 2.72 4.93 -3.41
C HIS A 94 1.35 5.06 -2.74
N VAL A 95 0.94 6.26 -2.33
CA VAL A 95 -0.35 6.50 -1.70
C VAL A 95 -1.26 7.30 -2.62
N VAL A 96 -2.51 6.85 -2.77
CA VAL A 96 -3.54 7.51 -3.57
C VAL A 96 -4.73 7.91 -2.70
N PHE A 97 -5.35 9.04 -3.01
CA PHE A 97 -6.52 9.50 -2.28
C PHE A 97 -7.73 8.59 -2.53
N SER A 98 -8.40 8.21 -1.45
CA SER A 98 -9.72 7.57 -1.46
C SER A 98 -10.38 7.78 -0.11
N SER A 99 -11.72 7.83 -0.08
CA SER A 99 -12.53 8.05 1.12
C SER A 99 -13.40 6.87 1.53
N ASP A 100 -13.57 5.89 0.63
CA ASP A 100 -14.51 4.77 0.79
C ASP A 100 -16.00 5.20 0.73
N THR A 101 -16.28 6.37 0.12
CA THR A 101 -17.64 6.80 -0.21
C THR A 101 -18.26 5.75 -1.17
N PRO A 102 -19.57 5.36 -1.02
CA PRO A 102 -20.65 6.02 -0.25
C PRO A 102 -21.05 5.29 1.06
N PHE A 103 -20.16 4.61 1.74
CA PHE A 103 -20.50 3.81 2.92
C PHE A 103 -20.65 4.62 4.22
N GLU A 104 -20.49 5.94 4.17
CA GLU A 104 -20.63 6.83 5.32
C GLU A 104 -22.06 7.05 5.77
N PRO A 105 -22.28 7.29 7.09
CA PRO A 105 -23.60 7.58 7.64
C PRO A 105 -24.14 8.97 7.25
N GLU A 106 -23.25 9.88 6.86
CA GLU A 106 -23.54 11.25 6.40
C GLU A 106 -22.75 11.53 5.12
N ALA A 107 -23.42 12.00 4.09
CA ALA A 107 -22.80 12.24 2.77
C ALA A 107 -21.53 13.11 2.86
N GLY A 108 -20.44 12.57 2.35
CA GLY A 108 -19.13 13.23 2.30
C GLY A 108 -18.36 13.26 3.63
N LEU A 109 -18.84 12.61 4.69
CA LEU A 109 -18.17 12.57 5.99
C LEU A 109 -16.77 12.01 5.87
N TYR A 110 -16.62 10.83 5.28
CA TYR A 110 -15.32 10.17 5.19
C TYR A 110 -14.35 10.92 4.28
N CYS A 111 -14.86 11.57 3.24
CA CYS A 111 -14.07 12.44 2.38
C CYS A 111 -13.50 13.63 3.18
N ARG A 112 -14.35 14.36 3.92
CA ARG A 112 -13.92 15.50 4.77
C ARG A 112 -12.91 15.08 5.83
N GLU A 113 -13.14 13.94 6.51
CA GLU A 113 -12.25 13.45 7.55
C GLU A 113 -10.91 12.98 6.99
N THR A 114 -10.90 12.34 5.82
CA THR A 114 -9.66 11.95 5.12
C THR A 114 -8.85 13.18 4.73
N ILE A 115 -9.50 14.20 4.14
CA ILE A 115 -8.86 15.49 3.80
C ILE A 115 -8.30 16.14 5.08
N ARG A 116 -9.11 16.24 6.14
CA ARG A 116 -8.67 16.82 7.41
C ARG A 116 -7.40 16.16 7.95
N VAL A 117 -7.30 14.84 7.85
CA VAL A 117 -6.11 14.12 8.28
C VAL A 117 -4.92 14.45 7.40
N ILE A 118 -5.05 14.37 6.08
CA ILE A 118 -3.94 14.66 5.15
C ILE A 118 -3.44 16.10 5.35
N GLU A 119 -4.36 17.07 5.54
CA GLU A 119 -3.99 18.47 5.78
C GLU A 119 -3.26 18.68 7.11
N SER A 120 -3.54 17.83 8.12
CA SER A 120 -2.88 17.88 9.42
C SER A 120 -1.48 17.25 9.46
N LEU A 121 -1.08 16.55 8.40
CA LEU A 121 0.24 15.92 8.33
C LEU A 121 1.32 16.95 7.99
N ASP A 122 2.52 16.70 8.52
CA ASP A 122 3.74 17.46 8.18
C ASP A 122 4.27 17.00 6.81
N LEU A 123 3.51 17.35 5.77
CA LEU A 123 3.81 17.08 4.36
C LEU A 123 3.89 18.41 3.61
N THR A 124 4.79 18.48 2.67
CA THR A 124 4.87 19.61 1.73
C THR A 124 3.63 19.67 0.83
N VAL A 125 3.37 20.82 0.23
CA VAL A 125 2.26 20.98 -0.74
C VAL A 125 2.40 19.97 -1.88
N ASP A 126 3.61 19.77 -2.43
CA ASP A 126 3.86 18.81 -3.49
C ASP A 126 3.59 17.35 -3.07
N GLU A 127 3.91 16.98 -1.83
CA GLU A 127 3.59 15.65 -1.30
C GLU A 127 2.09 15.43 -1.15
N LYS A 128 1.35 16.44 -0.71
CA LYS A 128 -0.11 16.39 -0.64
C LYS A 128 -0.72 16.29 -2.04
N ASP A 129 -0.25 17.06 -3.01
CA ASP A 129 -0.71 17.00 -4.40
C ASP A 129 -0.45 15.63 -5.03
N ARG A 130 0.69 15.00 -4.71
CA ARG A 130 0.95 13.61 -5.12
C ARG A 130 -0.09 12.65 -4.59
N ILE A 131 -0.44 12.73 -3.31
CA ILE A 131 -1.47 11.88 -2.71
C ILE A 131 -2.83 12.15 -3.33
N TYR A 132 -3.23 13.43 -3.46
CA TYR A 132 -4.56 13.82 -3.94
C TYR A 132 -4.82 13.49 -5.41
N GLN A 133 -3.79 13.63 -6.26
CA GLN A 133 -3.99 13.58 -7.71
C GLN A 133 -2.86 12.89 -8.47
N GLN A 134 -1.61 13.34 -8.35
CA GLN A 134 -0.54 13.01 -9.27
C GLN A 134 -0.21 11.51 -9.30
N ASN A 135 -0.29 10.82 -8.16
CA ASN A 135 -0.06 9.38 -8.08
C ASN A 135 -1.13 8.60 -8.85
N ALA A 136 -2.40 9.00 -8.74
CA ALA A 136 -3.49 8.37 -9.48
C ALA A 136 -3.36 8.64 -10.99
N GLU A 137 -3.03 9.86 -11.38
CA GLU A 137 -2.79 10.20 -12.79
C GLU A 137 -1.66 9.36 -13.39
N ARG A 138 -0.54 9.22 -12.67
CA ARG A 138 0.59 8.39 -13.09
C ARG A 138 0.22 6.91 -13.21
N LEU A 139 -0.53 6.38 -12.23
CA LEU A 139 -0.99 4.99 -12.24
C LEU A 139 -1.93 4.68 -13.41
N LEU A 140 -2.88 5.56 -13.65
CA LEU A 140 -3.94 5.41 -14.65
C LEU A 140 -3.52 5.93 -16.03
N LYS A 141 -2.33 6.54 -16.13
CA LYS A 141 -1.81 7.19 -17.36
C LYS A 141 -2.77 8.25 -17.89
N ILE A 142 -3.46 8.98 -16.99
CA ILE A 142 -4.34 10.10 -17.31
C ILE A 142 -3.47 11.33 -17.55
N GLY A 143 -3.74 12.09 -18.61
CA GLY A 143 -2.99 13.32 -18.95
C GLY A 143 -1.70 13.09 -19.75
N ALA A 144 -1.26 11.86 -19.97
CA ALA A 144 -0.27 11.58 -21.00
C ALA A 144 -0.96 11.73 -22.36
N THR A 145 -1.17 12.97 -22.83
CA THR A 145 -1.49 13.21 -24.23
C THR A 145 -0.30 12.68 -25.02
N SER A 146 -0.50 11.55 -25.66
CA SER A 146 0.33 11.14 -26.78
C SER A 146 0.26 12.28 -27.81
N THR A 147 1.27 13.12 -27.81
CA THR A 147 1.50 13.99 -28.96
C THR A 147 1.79 13.10 -30.14
N PRO A 148 1.06 13.25 -31.26
CA PRO A 148 1.19 12.40 -32.44
C PRO A 148 2.57 12.52 -33.09
#